data_881b7d1ba58497fff8789bdfc11b3d63
#
_entry.id   881b7d1ba58497fff8789bdfc11b3d63
#
_cell.length_a   1.000
_cell.length_b   1.000
_cell.length_c   1.000
_cell.angle_alpha   90.00
_cell.angle_beta   90.00
_cell.angle_gamma   90.00
#
_symmetry.space_group_name_H-M   'P 1'
#
loop_
_entity.id
_entity.type
_entity.pdbx_description
1 polymer ?
#
loop_
_entity_poly.entity_id
_entity_poly.type
_entity_poly.pdbx_seq_one_letter_code
_entity_poly.pdbx_strand_id
1 'polypeptide(L)'
;MALDRLREALGEALFGQEEVIEALLAVLLARGHALLEGMPGLGKTLLAESLARASGLAYKRIQFTPDLLPQDLTGSEVYREGRFVFVPGPIFAQVGLADEINRAPPKVQSALLEAMQERAVTAGGVRHPLPEPFFVIATQNPLELEGTYPL
;
A
#
# COMPACT_ATOMS: atom_id res chain seq x y z
N MET A 1 -8.73 -5.31 -24.89
CA MET A 1 -7.63 -5.78 -24.03
C MET A 1 -7.92 -5.46 -22.56
N ALA A 2 -7.41 -6.26 -21.66
CA ALA A 2 -7.66 -6.08 -20.22
C ALA A 2 -7.24 -4.70 -19.72
N LEU A 3 -6.12 -4.18 -20.22
CA LEU A 3 -5.64 -2.84 -19.85
C LEU A 3 -6.61 -1.74 -20.26
N ASP A 4 -7.19 -1.84 -21.44
CA ASP A 4 -8.16 -0.84 -21.92
C ASP A 4 -9.43 -0.87 -21.09
N ARG A 5 -9.89 -2.05 -20.69
CA ARG A 5 -11.05 -2.18 -19.81
C ARG A 5 -10.78 -1.58 -18.44
N LEU A 6 -9.57 -1.79 -17.92
CA LEU A 6 -9.17 -1.23 -16.64
C LEU A 6 -9.13 0.29 -16.71
N ARG A 7 -8.55 0.83 -17.77
CA ARG A 7 -8.49 2.28 -17.98
C ARG A 7 -9.89 2.89 -18.08
N GLU A 8 -10.78 2.24 -18.81
CA GLU A 8 -12.16 2.69 -18.98
C GLU A 8 -12.92 2.66 -17.65
N ALA A 9 -12.80 1.58 -16.89
CA ALA A 9 -13.44 1.44 -15.60
C ALA A 9 -12.95 2.50 -14.59
N LEU A 10 -11.66 2.78 -14.59
CA LEU A 10 -11.07 3.80 -13.73
C LEU A 10 -11.53 5.20 -14.15
N GLY A 11 -11.62 5.45 -15.44
CA GLY A 11 -12.09 6.72 -15.98
C GLY A 11 -13.54 7.02 -15.60
N GLU A 12 -14.38 6.01 -15.55
CA GLU A 12 -15.77 6.14 -15.11
C GLU A 12 -15.87 6.46 -13.63
N ALA A 13 -15.04 5.80 -12.81
CA ALA A 13 -15.03 5.97 -11.36
C ALA A 13 -14.35 7.28 -10.93
N LEU A 14 -13.37 7.74 -11.69
CA LEU A 14 -12.48 8.84 -11.33
C LEU A 14 -12.46 9.91 -12.41
N PHE A 15 -13.60 10.48 -12.67
CA PHE A 15 -13.76 11.49 -13.69
C PHE A 15 -12.80 12.68 -13.46
N GLY A 16 -12.10 13.08 -14.50
CA GLY A 16 -11.19 14.22 -14.45
C GLY A 16 -9.77 13.94 -13.97
N GLN A 17 -9.39 12.66 -13.80
CA GLN A 17 -8.08 12.29 -13.30
C GLN A 17 -7.32 11.37 -14.26
N GLU A 18 -7.45 11.62 -15.54
CA GLU A 18 -6.87 10.78 -16.59
C GLU A 18 -5.36 10.66 -16.51
N GLU A 19 -4.66 11.75 -16.19
CA GLU A 19 -3.19 11.75 -16.09
C GLU A 19 -2.71 10.85 -14.93
N VAL A 20 -3.40 10.92 -13.81
CA VAL A 20 -3.06 10.10 -12.63
C VAL A 20 -3.33 8.63 -12.92
N ILE A 21 -4.45 8.34 -13.57
CA ILE A 21 -4.81 6.97 -13.96
C ILE A 21 -3.75 6.38 -14.90
N GLU A 22 -3.35 7.12 -15.93
CA GLU A 22 -2.32 6.65 -16.86
C GLU A 22 -0.99 6.40 -16.16
N ALA A 23 -0.59 7.29 -15.25
CA ALA A 23 0.64 7.12 -14.49
C ALA A 23 0.58 5.88 -13.61
N LEU A 24 -0.53 5.64 -12.92
CA LEU A 24 -0.70 4.46 -12.07
C LEU A 24 -0.68 3.17 -12.88
N LEU A 25 -1.33 3.15 -14.02
CA LEU A 25 -1.32 1.97 -14.89
C LEU A 25 0.10 1.65 -15.38
N ALA A 26 0.86 2.68 -15.75
CA ALA A 26 2.24 2.51 -16.16
C ALA A 26 3.10 1.94 -15.04
N VAL A 27 2.93 2.45 -13.81
CA VAL A 27 3.67 1.99 -12.64
C VAL A 27 3.31 0.53 -12.30
N LEU A 28 2.03 0.19 -12.38
CA LEU A 28 1.55 -1.16 -12.14
C LEU A 28 2.16 -2.16 -13.13
N LEU A 29 2.18 -1.80 -14.42
CA LEU A 29 2.78 -2.63 -15.46
C LEU A 29 4.28 -2.79 -15.29
N ALA A 30 4.94 -1.75 -14.81
CA ALA A 30 6.38 -1.77 -14.56
C ALA A 30 6.75 -2.47 -13.23
N ARG A 31 5.76 -2.96 -12.50
CA ARG A 31 5.94 -3.58 -11.17
C ARG A 31 6.57 -2.62 -10.15
N GLY A 32 6.20 -1.35 -10.23
CA GLY A 32 6.64 -0.33 -9.29
C GLY A 32 5.60 -0.04 -8.23
N HIS A 33 5.80 1.07 -7.56
CA HIS A 33 4.89 1.59 -6.54
C HIS A 33 4.71 3.08 -6.78
N ALA A 34 3.69 3.67 -6.19
CA ALA A 34 3.36 5.07 -6.41
C ALA A 34 3.29 5.86 -5.11
N LEU A 35 3.73 7.11 -5.16
CA LEU A 35 3.56 8.08 -4.09
C LEU A 35 2.69 9.21 -4.62
N LEU A 36 1.57 9.47 -3.95
CA LEU A 36 0.64 10.54 -4.31
C LEU A 36 0.72 11.68 -3.31
N GLU A 37 0.89 12.89 -3.80
CA GLU A 37 0.90 14.10 -2.97
C GLU A 37 -0.14 15.09 -3.49
N GLY A 38 -0.64 15.94 -2.58
CA GLY A 38 -1.48 17.06 -2.95
C GLY A 38 -2.93 16.77 -3.29
N MET A 39 -3.34 15.50 -3.29
CA MET A 39 -4.73 15.13 -3.52
C MET A 39 -5.51 15.08 -2.20
N PRO A 40 -6.84 15.35 -2.22
CA PRO A 40 -7.67 15.10 -1.05
C PRO A 40 -7.64 13.62 -0.68
N GLY A 41 -7.61 13.32 0.62
CA GLY A 41 -7.52 11.95 1.10
C GLY A 41 -8.59 11.02 0.54
N LEU A 42 -9.82 11.51 0.40
CA LEU A 42 -10.94 10.74 -0.16
C LEU A 42 -10.67 10.35 -1.62
N GLY A 43 -10.10 11.26 -2.40
CA GLY A 43 -9.76 10.98 -3.80
C GLY A 43 -8.69 9.88 -3.92
N LYS A 44 -7.72 9.87 -3.04
CA LYS A 44 -6.66 8.85 -3.02
C LYS A 44 -7.22 7.48 -2.67
N THR A 45 -8.09 7.40 -1.68
CA THR A 45 -8.77 6.16 -1.29
C THR A 45 -9.62 5.62 -2.43
N LEU A 46 -10.41 6.47 -3.05
CA LEU A 46 -11.26 6.08 -4.16
C LEU A 46 -10.43 5.55 -5.34
N LEU A 47 -9.30 6.19 -5.62
CA LEU A 47 -8.39 5.78 -6.69
C LEU A 47 -7.84 4.37 -6.45
N ALA A 48 -7.35 4.11 -5.24
CA ALA A 48 -6.78 2.80 -4.89
C ALA A 48 -7.84 1.70 -4.88
N GLU A 49 -9.00 1.97 -4.29
CA GLU A 49 -10.11 1.01 -4.27
C GLU A 49 -10.62 0.70 -5.67
N SER A 50 -10.75 1.71 -6.50
CA SER A 50 -11.23 1.54 -7.88
C SER A 50 -10.26 0.73 -8.71
N LEU A 51 -8.96 0.96 -8.53
CA LEU A 51 -7.93 0.18 -9.21
C LEU A 51 -8.02 -1.30 -8.82
N ALA A 52 -8.11 -1.57 -7.52
CA ALA A 52 -8.20 -2.94 -7.02
C ALA A 52 -9.47 -3.64 -7.52
N ARG A 53 -10.60 -2.95 -7.44
CA ARG A 53 -11.89 -3.51 -7.87
C ARG A 53 -11.91 -3.80 -9.36
N ALA A 54 -11.44 -2.85 -10.17
CA ALA A 54 -11.43 -2.99 -11.63
C ALA A 54 -10.47 -4.10 -12.10
N SER A 55 -9.39 -4.33 -11.37
CA SER A 55 -8.42 -5.37 -11.71
C SER A 55 -8.66 -6.71 -11.01
N GLY A 56 -9.67 -6.79 -10.14
CA GLY A 56 -9.98 -8.02 -9.40
C GLY A 56 -8.96 -8.38 -8.34
N LEU A 57 -8.21 -7.40 -7.83
CA LEU A 57 -7.16 -7.61 -6.86
C LEU A 57 -7.63 -7.35 -5.43
N ALA A 58 -7.05 -8.07 -4.48
CA ALA A 58 -7.32 -7.88 -3.06
C ALA A 58 -6.74 -6.55 -2.59
N TYR A 59 -7.55 -5.77 -1.87
CA TYR A 59 -7.22 -4.44 -1.44
C TYR A 59 -7.24 -4.32 0.07
N LYS A 60 -6.28 -3.58 0.62
CA LYS A 60 -6.28 -3.16 2.02
C LYS A 60 -5.76 -1.75 2.16
N ARG A 61 -6.34 -1.01 3.11
CA ARG A 61 -5.90 0.32 3.47
C ARG A 61 -5.21 0.28 4.83
N ILE A 62 -4.10 0.97 4.94
CA ILE A 62 -3.35 1.12 6.19
C ILE A 62 -3.22 2.61 6.47
N GLN A 63 -3.80 3.05 7.58
CA GLN A 63 -3.62 4.42 8.05
C GLN A 63 -2.35 4.49 8.89
N PHE A 64 -1.37 5.28 8.44
CA PHE A 64 -0.13 5.46 9.17
C PHE A 64 -0.33 6.49 10.28
N THR A 65 0.17 6.19 11.47
CA THR A 65 0.04 7.04 12.66
C THR A 65 1.34 7.03 13.45
N PRO A 66 1.55 8.01 14.36
CA PRO A 66 2.75 8.03 15.21
C PRO A 66 2.88 6.81 16.12
N ASP A 67 1.77 6.14 16.43
CA ASP A 67 1.76 4.98 17.33
C ASP A 67 1.90 3.65 16.61
N LEU A 68 1.92 3.66 15.29
CA LEU A 68 2.03 2.42 14.51
C LEU A 68 3.38 1.76 14.74
N LEU A 69 3.35 0.44 14.90
CA LEU A 69 4.56 -0.37 15.05
C LEU A 69 4.82 -1.16 13.76
N PRO A 70 6.07 -1.52 13.47
CA PRO A 70 6.37 -2.30 12.27
C PRO A 70 5.53 -3.59 12.14
N GLN A 71 5.31 -4.30 13.24
CA GLN A 71 4.51 -5.53 13.23
C GLN A 71 3.02 -5.28 12.98
N ASP A 72 2.53 -4.06 13.23
CA ASP A 72 1.16 -3.69 12.85
C ASP A 72 0.98 -3.70 11.34
N LEU A 73 2.07 -3.51 10.60
CA LEU A 73 2.10 -3.49 9.16
C LEU A 73 2.39 -4.88 8.58
N THR A 74 3.43 -5.52 9.07
CA THR A 74 3.97 -6.75 8.47
C THR A 74 3.37 -8.04 9.03
N GLY A 75 2.78 -7.97 10.22
CA GLY A 75 2.32 -9.14 10.92
C GLY A 75 3.32 -9.60 11.97
N SER A 76 2.96 -10.61 12.71
CA SER A 76 3.80 -11.09 13.80
C SER A 76 3.55 -12.56 14.08
N GLU A 77 4.50 -13.19 14.79
CA GLU A 77 4.31 -14.53 15.29
C GLU A 77 3.54 -14.46 16.60
N VAL A 78 2.52 -15.29 16.72
CA VAL A 78 1.76 -15.45 17.95
C VAL A 78 1.86 -16.89 18.44
N TYR A 79 1.86 -17.06 19.77
CA TYR A 79 1.91 -18.38 20.37
C TYR A 79 0.50 -18.95 20.47
N ARG A 80 0.28 -20.09 19.81
CA ARG A 80 -1.02 -20.79 19.84
C ARG A 80 -0.80 -22.29 19.96
N GLU A 81 -1.48 -22.90 20.91
CA GLU A 81 -1.47 -24.35 21.10
C GLU A 81 -0.08 -24.98 21.10
N GLY A 82 0.84 -24.36 21.83
CA GLY A 82 2.20 -24.89 22.02
C GLY A 82 3.18 -24.57 20.92
N ARG A 83 2.82 -23.73 19.94
CA ARG A 83 3.73 -23.34 18.85
C ARG A 83 3.51 -21.90 18.41
N PHE A 84 4.52 -21.35 17.75
CA PHE A 84 4.43 -20.04 17.15
C PHE A 84 3.83 -20.14 15.76
N VAL A 85 2.84 -19.28 15.50
CA VAL A 85 2.17 -19.19 14.21
C VAL A 85 2.28 -17.77 13.70
N PHE A 86 2.69 -17.59 12.44
CA PHE A 86 2.74 -16.26 11.82
C PHE A 86 1.34 -15.81 11.44
N VAL A 87 0.97 -14.62 11.93
CA VAL A 87 -0.28 -13.95 11.54
C VAL A 87 0.06 -12.79 10.61
N PRO A 88 -0.32 -12.87 9.32
CA PRO A 88 0.01 -11.81 8.36
C PRO A 88 -0.63 -10.48 8.76
N GLY A 89 0.12 -9.39 8.56
CA GLY A 89 -0.39 -8.05 8.72
C GLY A 89 -1.07 -7.54 7.45
N PRO A 90 -1.60 -6.31 7.49
CA PRO A 90 -2.35 -5.75 6.37
C PRO A 90 -1.53 -5.53 5.10
N ILE A 91 -0.20 -5.56 5.16
CA ILE A 91 0.63 -5.47 3.98
C ILE A 91 0.45 -6.67 3.03
N PHE A 92 -0.09 -7.79 3.54
CA PHE A 92 -0.39 -8.97 2.74
C PHE A 92 -1.68 -8.75 1.95
N ALA A 93 -1.58 -7.89 0.96
CA ALA A 93 -2.63 -7.56 0.00
C ALA A 93 -1.99 -7.31 -1.35
N GLN A 94 -2.78 -7.33 -2.41
CA GLN A 94 -2.26 -7.10 -3.75
C GLN A 94 -2.19 -5.60 -4.08
N VAL A 95 -3.20 -4.84 -3.67
CA VAL A 95 -3.17 -3.38 -3.74
C VAL A 95 -3.26 -2.85 -2.32
N GLY A 96 -2.21 -2.18 -1.87
CA GLY A 96 -2.16 -1.58 -0.56
C GLY A 96 -2.18 -0.06 -0.66
N LEU A 97 -3.10 0.58 0.05
CA LEU A 97 -3.08 2.03 0.22
C LEU A 97 -2.39 2.34 1.55
N ALA A 98 -1.18 2.87 1.47
CA ALA A 98 -0.43 3.32 2.64
C ALA A 98 -0.72 4.81 2.84
N ASP A 99 -1.73 5.11 3.65
CA ASP A 99 -2.26 6.46 3.79
C ASP A 99 -1.48 7.27 4.82
N GLU A 100 -1.03 8.45 4.40
CA GLU A 100 -0.26 9.39 5.21
C GLU A 100 1.01 8.76 5.82
N ILE A 101 1.86 8.19 4.97
CA ILE A 101 3.05 7.44 5.43
C ILE A 101 4.03 8.29 6.23
N ASN A 102 4.06 9.59 5.99
CA ASN A 102 4.97 10.50 6.72
C ASN A 102 4.52 10.78 8.16
N ARG A 103 3.37 10.25 8.60
CA ARG A 103 2.94 10.35 9.99
C ARG A 103 3.53 9.26 10.87
N ALA A 104 4.01 8.18 10.28
CA ALA A 104 4.58 7.07 11.03
C ALA A 104 6.07 7.27 11.30
N PRO A 105 6.60 6.70 12.39
CA PRO A 105 8.03 6.78 12.70
C PRO A 105 8.89 6.13 11.61
N PRO A 106 10.18 6.53 11.53
CA PRO A 106 11.10 5.97 10.53
C PRO A 106 11.18 4.44 10.51
N LYS A 107 11.06 3.78 11.64
CA LYS A 107 11.08 2.31 11.70
C LYS A 107 9.95 1.67 10.90
N VAL A 108 8.76 2.27 10.95
CA VAL A 108 7.60 1.78 10.23
C VAL A 108 7.76 2.04 8.73
N GLN A 109 8.22 3.23 8.36
CA GLN A 109 8.51 3.57 6.98
C GLN A 109 9.56 2.62 6.39
N SER A 110 10.61 2.33 7.15
CA SER A 110 11.65 1.39 6.73
C SER A 110 11.11 -0.02 6.51
N ALA A 111 10.22 -0.48 7.40
CA ALA A 111 9.60 -1.78 7.26
C ALA A 111 8.77 -1.88 5.99
N LEU A 112 8.02 -0.83 5.65
CA LEU A 112 7.25 -0.78 4.41
C LEU A 112 8.17 -0.81 3.19
N LEU A 113 9.21 0.02 3.18
CA LEU A 113 10.14 0.10 2.05
C LEU A 113 10.89 -1.22 1.84
N GLU A 114 11.28 -1.89 2.91
CA GLU A 114 11.91 -3.21 2.82
C GLU A 114 10.96 -4.22 2.19
N ALA A 115 9.71 -4.26 2.65
CA ALA A 115 8.72 -5.16 2.10
C ALA A 115 8.46 -4.89 0.61
N MET A 116 8.44 -3.63 0.22
CA MET A 116 8.27 -3.23 -1.19
C MET A 116 9.44 -3.68 -2.04
N GLN A 117 10.65 -3.54 -1.54
CA GLN A 117 11.87 -3.92 -2.25
C GLN A 117 12.03 -5.45 -2.34
N GLU A 118 11.88 -6.13 -1.21
CA GLU A 118 12.09 -7.58 -1.13
C GLU A 118 10.88 -8.39 -1.61
N ARG A 119 9.72 -7.78 -1.69
CA ARG A 119 8.44 -8.43 -1.99
C ARG A 119 8.13 -9.58 -1.04
N ALA A 120 8.58 -9.43 0.19
CA ALA A 120 8.41 -10.41 1.24
C ALA A 120 8.63 -9.76 2.60
N VAL A 121 8.17 -10.45 3.62
CA VAL A 121 8.38 -10.07 5.01
C VAL A 121 9.14 -11.21 5.70
N THR A 122 10.15 -10.86 6.49
CA THR A 122 10.86 -11.85 7.31
C THR A 122 10.39 -11.73 8.74
N ALA A 123 9.90 -12.84 9.30
CA ALA A 123 9.46 -12.91 10.68
C ALA A 123 9.88 -14.27 11.26
N GLY A 124 10.44 -14.25 12.48
CA GLY A 124 10.90 -15.48 13.13
C GLY A 124 11.95 -16.24 12.33
N GLY A 125 12.75 -15.52 11.53
CA GLY A 125 13.77 -16.12 10.66
C GLY A 125 13.24 -16.74 9.40
N VAL A 126 11.94 -16.64 9.12
CA VAL A 126 11.30 -17.21 7.94
C VAL A 126 10.85 -16.10 7.00
N ARG A 127 11.14 -16.27 5.71
CA ARG A 127 10.71 -15.35 4.69
C ARG A 127 9.30 -15.69 4.22
N HIS A 128 8.40 -14.72 4.32
CA HIS A 128 7.00 -14.85 3.90
C HIS A 128 6.78 -13.99 2.65
N PRO A 129 6.63 -14.61 1.47
CA PRO A 129 6.40 -13.86 0.24
C PRO A 129 5.07 -13.10 0.28
N LEU A 130 5.08 -11.90 -0.29
CA LEU A 130 3.85 -11.12 -0.46
C LEU A 130 3.10 -11.62 -1.70
N PRO A 131 1.76 -11.46 -1.74
CA PRO A 131 1.00 -11.87 -2.92
C PRO A 131 1.41 -11.06 -4.15
N GLU A 132 1.29 -11.68 -5.32
CA GLU A 132 1.57 -11.00 -6.58
C GLU A 132 0.30 -10.83 -7.42
N PRO A 133 0.14 -9.70 -8.12
CA PRO A 133 1.03 -8.54 -8.08
C PRO A 133 0.95 -7.83 -6.72
N PHE A 134 2.02 -7.17 -6.34
CA PHE A 134 2.06 -6.37 -5.11
C PHE A 134 2.31 -4.92 -5.48
N PHE A 135 1.31 -4.08 -5.26
CA PHE A 135 1.31 -2.69 -5.66
C PHE A 135 0.91 -1.79 -4.49
N VAL A 136 1.82 -0.93 -4.07
CA VAL A 136 1.56 0.01 -2.99
C VAL A 136 1.33 1.41 -3.57
N ILE A 137 0.22 2.01 -3.17
CA ILE A 137 -0.06 3.41 -3.41
C ILE A 137 0.09 4.11 -2.05
N ALA A 138 1.14 4.87 -1.91
CA ALA A 138 1.40 5.61 -0.68
C ALA A 138 0.93 7.05 -0.85
N THR A 139 0.47 7.65 0.23
CA THR A 139 0.08 9.06 0.23
C THR A 139 0.90 9.82 1.25
N GLN A 140 1.16 11.06 0.95
CA GLN A 140 1.87 11.96 1.82
C GLN A 140 1.21 13.33 1.76
N ASN A 141 0.99 13.93 2.92
CA ASN A 141 0.52 15.31 2.97
C ASN A 141 1.74 16.22 2.78
N PRO A 142 1.75 17.10 1.76
CA PRO A 142 2.89 18.00 1.55
C PRO A 142 3.02 19.08 2.61
N LEU A 143 1.96 19.33 3.37
CA LEU A 143 1.99 20.31 4.45
C LEU A 143 2.73 19.72 5.65
N GLU A 144 3.74 20.44 6.14
CA GLU A 144 4.44 20.05 7.34
C GLU A 144 3.55 20.30 8.55
N LEU A 145 3.03 19.25 9.11
CA LEU A 145 2.26 19.28 10.33
C LEU A 145 3.09 18.68 11.45
N GLU A 146 2.79 19.07 12.68
CA GLU A 146 3.40 18.43 13.83
C GLU A 146 3.16 16.93 13.78
N GLY A 147 4.17 16.15 14.11
CA GLY A 147 4.08 14.70 14.12
C GLY A 147 4.29 14.04 12.76
N THR A 148 4.83 14.76 11.77
CA THR A 148 5.23 14.16 10.50
C THR A 148 6.74 13.93 10.47
N TYR A 149 7.15 12.97 9.65
CA TYR A 149 8.56 12.62 9.46
C TYR A 149 8.88 12.68 7.96
N PRO A 150 10.07 13.17 7.57
CA PRO A 150 10.43 13.12 6.16
C PRO A 150 10.62 11.68 5.69
N LEU A 151 10.28 11.44 4.44
CA LEU A 151 10.48 10.14 3.81
C LEU A 151 11.94 9.88 3.47
#